data_55ec01bab0ebeb8b1e9a002e0f0cd8a9
#
_entry.id   55ec01bab0ebeb8b1e9a002e0f0cd8a9
#
_cell.length_a   1.000
_cell.length_b   1.000
_cell.length_c   1.000
_cell.angle_alpha   90.00
_cell.angle_beta   90.00
_cell.angle_gamma   90.00
#
_symmetry.space_group_name_H-M   'P 1'
#
loop_
_entity.id
_entity.type
_entity.pdbx_description
1 polymer ?
#
loop_
_entity_poly.entity_id
_entity_poly.type
_entity_poly.pdbx_seq_one_letter_code
_entity_poly.pdbx_strand_id
1 'polypeptide(L)'
;MQAQHAIFGGSNHLSEKPSQADVVRHQLKHGDIVLFATDGVWDNLSAQEILAIATRVMQEHGYWFKSHNFPGAETLVNNSLISTLPSASDGFEGDYLPALLATAVMREAKVAGLDTQREGPFAKEVKKNFPYEVWQGGKPDDIAVVVCVAVADDETEKPIKAKL
;
A
#
# COMPACT_ATOMS: atom_id res chain seq x y z
N MET A 1 3.42 14.04 4.75
CA MET A 1 4.35 13.57 5.81
C MET A 1 5.45 12.81 5.09
N GLN A 2 6.64 13.41 4.97
CA GLN A 2 7.76 12.77 4.26
C GLN A 2 8.28 11.63 5.10
N ALA A 3 8.29 10.41 4.56
CA ALA A 3 9.13 9.35 5.07
C ALA A 3 10.57 9.69 4.69
N GLN A 4 11.34 10.20 5.63
CA GLN A 4 12.77 10.41 5.42
C GLN A 4 13.45 9.05 5.40
N HIS A 5 14.29 8.83 4.40
CA HIS A 5 15.03 7.59 4.21
C HIS A 5 15.93 7.30 5.42
N ALA A 6 15.68 6.21 6.10
CA ALA A 6 16.61 5.68 7.09
C ALA A 6 17.84 5.12 6.35
N ILE A 7 18.94 5.85 6.37
CA ILE A 7 20.22 5.38 5.84
C ILE A 7 20.83 4.44 6.88
N PHE A 8 20.73 3.14 6.67
CA PHE A 8 21.41 2.15 7.47
C PHE A 8 22.93 2.20 7.20
N GLY A 9 23.70 2.65 8.17
CA GLY A 9 25.15 2.49 8.22
C GLY A 9 25.96 3.77 8.03
N GLY A 10 26.20 4.47 9.12
CA GLY A 10 27.20 5.53 9.21
C GLY A 10 26.83 6.57 10.27
N SER A 11 27.77 6.94 11.14
CA SER A 11 27.60 7.98 12.14
C SER A 11 27.61 9.39 11.51
N ASN A 12 26.74 9.62 10.53
CA ASN A 12 26.55 10.94 9.97
C ASN A 12 25.44 11.68 10.73
N HIS A 13 25.59 12.99 10.89
CA HIS A 13 24.61 13.87 11.52
C HIS A 13 23.21 13.83 10.90
N LEU A 14 23.04 13.10 9.78
CA LEU A 14 21.79 12.91 9.05
C LEU A 14 21.14 11.53 9.29
N SER A 15 21.75 10.67 10.14
CA SER A 15 21.14 9.38 10.45
C SER A 15 20.06 9.53 11.51
N GLU A 16 18.84 9.18 11.17
CA GLU A 16 17.72 9.13 12.11
C GLU A 16 17.90 7.99 13.12
N LYS A 17 17.54 8.25 14.37
CA LYS A 17 17.59 7.25 15.43
C LYS A 17 16.23 6.57 15.54
N PRO A 18 16.15 5.29 15.97
CA PRO A 18 14.88 4.62 16.20
C PRO A 18 13.93 5.38 17.14
N SER A 19 14.46 6.17 18.08
CA SER A 19 13.68 7.01 18.99
C SER A 19 12.99 8.20 18.32
N GLN A 20 13.34 8.52 17.08
CA GLN A 20 12.74 9.60 16.27
C GLN A 20 11.62 9.07 15.36
N ALA A 21 11.37 7.75 15.38
CA ALA A 21 10.29 7.15 14.60
C ALA A 21 8.91 7.60 15.11
N ASP A 22 8.05 7.97 14.19
CA ASP A 22 6.63 8.20 14.49
C ASP A 22 5.96 6.85 14.77
N VAL A 23 5.26 6.77 15.90
CA VAL A 23 4.53 5.57 16.31
C VAL A 23 3.04 5.86 16.28
N VAL A 24 2.32 5.15 15.41
CA VAL A 24 0.86 5.24 15.30
C VAL A 24 0.26 3.86 15.52
N ARG A 25 -0.86 3.80 16.22
CA ARG A 25 -1.66 2.58 16.38
C ARG A 25 -2.92 2.69 15.56
N HIS A 26 -3.17 1.69 14.73
CA HIS A 26 -4.38 1.59 13.95
C HIS A 26 -5.06 0.25 14.20
N GLN A 27 -6.37 0.26 14.47
CA GLN A 27 -7.14 -0.97 14.63
C GLN A 27 -7.63 -1.42 13.26
N LEU A 28 -7.09 -2.53 12.79
CA LEU A 28 -7.49 -3.12 11.51
C LEU A 28 -8.86 -3.78 11.62
N LYS A 29 -9.62 -3.67 10.54
CA LYS A 29 -10.91 -4.33 10.35
C LYS A 29 -10.79 -5.40 9.26
N HIS A 30 -11.72 -6.34 9.25
CA HIS A 30 -11.84 -7.32 8.18
C HIS A 30 -11.89 -6.64 6.80
N GLY A 31 -11.00 -7.05 5.91
CA GLY A 31 -10.86 -6.48 4.57
C GLY A 31 -10.00 -5.23 4.46
N ASP A 32 -9.42 -4.74 5.56
CA ASP A 32 -8.43 -3.67 5.48
C ASP A 32 -7.16 -4.14 4.77
N ILE A 33 -6.56 -3.24 3.99
CA ILE A 33 -5.32 -3.49 3.26
C ILE A 33 -4.22 -2.64 3.87
N VAL A 34 -3.13 -3.29 4.26
CA VAL A 34 -1.89 -2.62 4.68
C VAL A 34 -0.87 -2.79 3.56
N LEU A 35 -0.33 -1.68 3.09
CA LEU A 35 0.63 -1.64 2.00
C LEU A 35 1.92 -0.97 2.46
N PHE A 36 3.04 -1.67 2.26
CA PHE A 36 4.39 -1.15 2.42
C PHE A 36 5.05 -1.12 1.04
N ALA A 37 5.72 -0.03 0.73
CA ALA A 37 6.41 0.09 -0.54
C ALA A 37 7.62 1.00 -0.43
N THR A 38 8.55 0.84 -1.38
CA THR A 38 9.66 1.77 -1.58
C THR A 38 9.16 3.10 -2.16
N ASP A 39 10.02 4.11 -2.14
CA ASP A 39 9.75 5.42 -2.72
C ASP A 39 9.47 5.38 -4.22
N GLY A 40 9.99 4.37 -4.94
CA GLY A 40 9.63 4.14 -6.33
C GLY A 40 8.11 4.00 -6.57
N VAL A 41 7.32 3.66 -5.54
CA VAL A 41 5.85 3.74 -5.58
C VAL A 41 5.36 5.12 -5.18
N TRP A 42 5.78 5.63 -4.03
CA TRP A 42 5.25 6.86 -3.44
C TRP A 42 5.59 8.12 -4.22
N ASP A 43 6.72 8.12 -4.92
CA ASP A 43 7.15 9.21 -5.80
C ASP A 43 6.32 9.26 -7.09
N ASN A 44 5.74 8.13 -7.47
CA ASN A 44 5.02 8.00 -8.74
C ASN A 44 3.50 7.89 -8.60
N LEU A 45 2.99 7.35 -7.51
CA LEU A 45 1.57 7.17 -7.29
C LEU A 45 1.10 7.90 -6.02
N SER A 46 0.05 8.67 -6.15
CA SER A 46 -0.65 9.27 -4.99
C SER A 46 -1.43 8.20 -4.22
N ALA A 47 -1.76 8.50 -2.96
CA ALA A 47 -2.59 7.63 -2.14
C ALA A 47 -3.96 7.34 -2.78
N GLN A 48 -4.54 8.34 -3.49
CA GLN A 48 -5.81 8.20 -4.19
C GLN A 48 -5.71 7.22 -5.36
N GLU A 49 -4.60 7.26 -6.11
CA GLU A 49 -4.36 6.33 -7.22
C GLU A 49 -4.16 4.91 -6.70
N ILE A 50 -3.39 4.73 -5.63
CA ILE A 50 -3.22 3.42 -4.98
C ILE A 50 -4.56 2.89 -4.47
N LEU A 51 -5.38 3.73 -3.84
CA LEU A 51 -6.73 3.34 -3.41
C LEU A 51 -7.62 2.94 -4.59
N ALA A 52 -7.55 3.66 -5.71
CA ALA A 52 -8.29 3.32 -6.92
C ALA A 52 -7.85 1.96 -7.51
N ILE A 53 -6.53 1.69 -7.54
CA ILE A 53 -5.98 0.40 -7.97
C ILE A 53 -6.49 -0.73 -7.07
N ALA A 54 -6.36 -0.55 -5.74
CA ALA A 54 -6.81 -1.54 -4.78
C ALA A 54 -8.34 -1.78 -4.90
N THR A 55 -9.12 -0.71 -5.02
CA THR A 55 -10.58 -0.81 -5.19
C THR A 55 -10.94 -1.60 -6.45
N ARG A 56 -10.27 -1.34 -7.58
CA ARG A 56 -10.49 -2.05 -8.82
C ARG A 56 -10.22 -3.55 -8.63
N VAL A 57 -9.05 -3.92 -8.11
CA VAL A 57 -8.69 -5.33 -7.89
C VAL A 57 -9.67 -6.01 -6.94
N MET A 58 -10.00 -5.39 -5.82
CA MET A 58 -10.93 -5.95 -4.83
C MET A 58 -12.34 -6.13 -5.40
N GLN A 59 -12.80 -5.24 -6.27
CA GLN A 59 -14.12 -5.34 -6.91
C GLN A 59 -14.14 -6.37 -8.04
N GLU A 60 -13.11 -6.42 -8.89
CA GLU A 60 -12.98 -7.41 -9.98
C GLU A 60 -13.01 -8.84 -9.46
N HIS A 61 -12.44 -9.06 -8.26
CA HIS A 61 -12.45 -10.38 -7.61
C HIS A 61 -13.61 -10.60 -6.61
N GLY A 62 -14.56 -9.65 -6.52
CA GLY A 62 -15.75 -9.77 -5.69
C GLY A 62 -15.52 -9.68 -4.19
N TYR A 63 -14.37 -9.14 -3.74
CA TYR A 63 -14.07 -8.95 -2.32
C TYR A 63 -14.66 -7.67 -1.75
N TRP A 64 -14.73 -6.62 -2.56
CA TRP A 64 -15.43 -5.38 -2.22
C TRP A 64 -16.59 -5.16 -3.18
N PHE A 65 -17.72 -4.67 -2.66
CA PHE A 65 -18.87 -4.29 -3.45
C PHE A 65 -19.56 -3.06 -2.89
N LYS A 66 -20.24 -2.32 -3.74
CA LYS A 66 -21.01 -1.13 -3.33
C LYS A 66 -22.36 -1.57 -2.79
N SER A 67 -22.75 -1.06 -1.62
CA SER A 67 -24.11 -1.21 -1.14
C SER A 67 -25.07 -0.42 -2.03
N HIS A 68 -26.08 -1.08 -2.57
CA HIS A 68 -27.13 -0.41 -3.35
C HIS A 68 -28.23 0.22 -2.48
N ASN A 69 -28.19 -0.01 -1.15
CA ASN A 69 -29.31 0.29 -0.27
C ASN A 69 -29.19 1.64 0.47
N PHE A 70 -28.10 2.39 0.28
CA PHE A 70 -27.91 3.68 0.96
C PHE A 70 -27.41 4.77 -0.01
N PRO A 71 -27.97 5.99 0.07
CA PRO A 71 -27.38 7.15 -0.60
C PRO A 71 -26.05 7.50 0.09
N GLY A 72 -24.96 7.26 -0.62
CA GLY A 72 -23.60 7.42 -0.11
C GLY A 72 -22.86 6.08 -0.04
N ALA A 73 -23.01 5.28 -1.07
CA ALA A 73 -22.53 3.91 -1.26
C ALA A 73 -21.32 3.53 -0.40
N GLU A 74 -21.59 2.94 0.76
CA GLU A 74 -20.54 2.30 1.55
C GLU A 74 -19.97 1.12 0.76
N THR A 75 -18.66 0.97 0.80
CA THR A 75 -17.97 -0.21 0.31
C THR A 75 -18.12 -1.31 1.38
N LEU A 76 -18.72 -2.41 1.00
CA LEU A 76 -18.87 -3.58 1.85
C LEU A 76 -17.80 -4.62 1.50
N VAL A 77 -17.36 -5.36 2.50
CA VAL A 77 -16.39 -6.45 2.36
C VAL A 77 -17.14 -7.77 2.33
N ASN A 78 -16.74 -8.66 1.42
CA ASN A 78 -17.30 -9.99 1.33
C ASN A 78 -16.73 -10.89 2.43
N ASN A 79 -17.59 -11.50 3.24
CA ASN A 79 -17.19 -12.41 4.31
C ASN A 79 -16.45 -13.67 3.81
N SER A 80 -16.60 -14.02 2.52
CA SER A 80 -15.85 -15.14 1.92
C SER A 80 -14.36 -14.85 1.70
N LEU A 81 -13.89 -13.65 2.00
CA LEU A 81 -12.48 -13.27 1.88
C LEU A 81 -11.55 -14.26 2.63
N ILE A 82 -11.97 -14.77 3.79
CA ILE A 82 -11.21 -15.75 4.57
C ILE A 82 -11.00 -17.06 3.80
N SER A 83 -12.05 -17.57 3.17
CA SER A 83 -12.00 -18.87 2.48
C SER A 83 -11.21 -18.85 1.17
N THR A 84 -10.86 -17.67 0.67
CA THR A 84 -10.11 -17.49 -0.59
C THR A 84 -8.64 -17.21 -0.37
N LEU A 85 -8.22 -17.00 0.88
CA LEU A 85 -6.81 -16.87 1.21
C LEU A 85 -6.21 -18.27 1.33
N PRO A 86 -5.07 -18.53 0.68
CA PRO A 86 -4.41 -19.82 0.81
C PRO A 86 -4.03 -20.06 2.27
N SER A 87 -4.24 -21.27 2.74
CA SER A 87 -3.69 -21.70 4.03
C SER A 87 -2.17 -21.65 3.96
N ALA A 88 -1.51 -21.36 5.09
CA ALA A 88 -0.06 -21.36 5.19
C ALA A 88 0.59 -22.71 4.76
N SER A 89 -0.21 -23.79 4.68
CA SER A 89 0.19 -25.13 4.24
C SER A 89 0.17 -25.33 2.71
N ASP A 90 -0.48 -24.44 1.95
CA ASP A 90 -0.84 -24.74 0.56
C ASP A 90 0.20 -24.26 -0.47
N GLY A 91 1.40 -23.94 -0.07
CA GLY A 91 2.45 -23.45 -0.98
C GLY A 91 1.99 -22.23 -1.82
N PHE A 92 2.93 -21.42 -2.27
CA PHE A 92 2.64 -20.17 -3.01
C PHE A 92 2.33 -20.42 -4.51
N GLU A 93 1.56 -21.44 -4.86
CA GLU A 93 1.13 -21.66 -6.25
C GLU A 93 -0.28 -21.12 -6.45
N GLY A 94 -0.40 -19.90 -7.01
CA GLY A 94 -1.66 -19.34 -7.47
C GLY A 94 -1.76 -17.81 -7.36
N ASP A 95 -2.76 -17.26 -8.04
CA ASP A 95 -3.12 -15.85 -8.01
C ASP A 95 -3.87 -15.50 -6.72
N TYR A 96 -3.16 -15.38 -5.61
CA TYR A 96 -3.82 -14.97 -4.37
C TYR A 96 -3.84 -13.45 -4.20
N LEU A 97 -4.88 -12.96 -3.55
CA LEU A 97 -5.24 -11.54 -3.48
C LEU A 97 -4.10 -10.58 -3.09
N PRO A 98 -3.27 -10.83 -2.06
CA PRO A 98 -2.16 -9.93 -1.74
C PRO A 98 -1.14 -9.80 -2.89
N ALA A 99 -0.87 -10.88 -3.63
CA ALA A 99 0.04 -10.84 -4.77
C ALA A 99 -0.57 -10.10 -5.97
N LEU A 100 -1.87 -10.25 -6.20
CA LEU A 100 -2.59 -9.51 -7.24
C LEU A 100 -2.54 -8.01 -6.95
N LEU A 101 -2.82 -7.61 -5.70
CA LEU A 101 -2.74 -6.22 -5.26
C LEU A 101 -1.33 -5.65 -5.41
N ALA A 102 -0.31 -6.37 -4.91
CA ALA A 102 1.08 -5.95 -5.00
C ALA A 102 1.52 -5.80 -6.47
N THR A 103 1.17 -6.77 -7.31
CA THR A 103 1.49 -6.75 -8.74
C THR A 103 0.82 -5.59 -9.45
N ALA A 104 -0.45 -5.30 -9.15
CA ALA A 104 -1.17 -4.20 -9.75
C ALA A 104 -0.53 -2.85 -9.39
N VAL A 105 -0.23 -2.62 -8.12
CA VAL A 105 0.43 -1.39 -7.67
C VAL A 105 1.82 -1.25 -8.31
N MET A 106 2.63 -2.32 -8.30
CA MET A 106 3.97 -2.31 -8.88
C MET A 106 3.95 -1.96 -10.39
N ARG A 107 3.02 -2.55 -11.16
CA ARG A 107 2.88 -2.28 -12.60
C ARG A 107 2.52 -0.84 -12.87
N GLU A 108 1.54 -0.30 -12.17
CA GLU A 108 1.11 1.10 -12.33
C GLU A 108 2.21 2.08 -11.91
N ALA A 109 2.92 1.80 -10.81
CA ALA A 109 4.06 2.61 -10.37
C ALA A 109 5.17 2.62 -11.41
N LYS A 110 5.49 1.46 -12.01
CA LYS A 110 6.48 1.36 -13.07
C LYS A 110 6.09 2.15 -14.32
N VAL A 111 4.84 2.03 -14.75
CA VAL A 111 4.33 2.81 -15.89
C VAL A 111 4.39 4.30 -15.60
N ALA A 112 3.94 4.70 -14.41
CA ALA A 112 3.97 6.09 -13.97
C ALA A 112 5.40 6.66 -13.89
N GLY A 113 6.36 5.87 -13.39
CA GLY A 113 7.77 6.28 -13.29
C GLY A 113 8.45 6.48 -14.65
N LEU A 114 8.02 5.76 -15.68
CA LEU A 114 8.55 5.87 -17.03
C LEU A 114 7.82 6.90 -17.91
N ASP A 115 6.71 7.45 -17.45
CA ASP A 115 5.94 8.46 -18.17
C ASP A 115 6.61 9.83 -18.07
N THR A 116 7.22 10.28 -19.16
CA THR A 116 7.95 11.55 -19.24
C THR A 116 7.06 12.80 -19.18
N GLN A 117 5.76 12.64 -19.30
CA GLN A 117 4.79 13.76 -19.28
C GLN A 117 3.99 13.84 -17.97
N ARG A 118 4.15 12.85 -17.09
CA ARG A 118 3.37 12.76 -15.88
C ARG A 118 3.75 13.85 -14.86
N GLU A 119 2.76 14.47 -14.26
CA GLU A 119 2.93 15.32 -13.08
C GLU A 119 2.53 14.52 -11.81
N GLY A 120 3.38 13.57 -11.43
CA GLY A 120 3.20 12.71 -10.26
C GLY A 120 3.52 13.40 -8.92
N PRO A 121 3.45 12.67 -7.80
CA PRO A 121 3.75 13.21 -6.47
C PRO A 121 5.14 13.86 -6.39
N PHE A 122 6.17 13.19 -6.90
CA PHE A 122 7.54 13.71 -6.89
C PHE A 122 7.67 15.02 -7.69
N ALA A 123 7.14 15.06 -8.91
CA ALA A 123 7.18 16.26 -9.74
C ALA A 123 6.49 17.46 -9.06
N LYS A 124 5.36 17.22 -8.39
CA LYS A 124 4.64 18.23 -7.61
C LYS A 124 5.44 18.70 -6.40
N GLU A 125 6.15 17.81 -5.74
CA GLU A 125 7.00 18.15 -4.60
C GLU A 125 8.22 18.96 -5.03
N VAL A 126 8.91 18.57 -6.10
CA VAL A 126 10.01 19.36 -6.66
C VAL A 126 9.53 20.78 -7.01
N LYS A 127 8.43 20.89 -7.73
CA LYS A 127 7.85 22.19 -8.10
C LYS A 127 7.51 23.08 -6.89
N LYS A 128 7.07 22.47 -5.80
CA LYS A 128 6.73 23.19 -4.56
C LYS A 128 7.96 23.66 -3.80
N ASN A 129 8.98 22.81 -3.67
CA ASN A 129 10.13 23.04 -2.81
C ASN A 129 11.29 23.70 -3.56
N PHE A 130 11.37 23.51 -4.88
CA PHE A 130 12.43 24.02 -5.75
C PHE A 130 11.82 24.69 -7.00
N PRO A 131 11.19 25.88 -6.84
CA PRO A 131 10.42 26.51 -7.92
C PRO A 131 11.25 26.92 -9.15
N TYR A 132 12.58 26.91 -9.04
CA TYR A 132 13.51 27.18 -10.14
C TYR A 132 14.00 25.92 -10.85
N GLU A 133 13.70 24.74 -10.30
CA GLU A 133 14.00 23.47 -10.93
C GLU A 133 12.80 22.98 -11.78
N VAL A 134 13.10 22.62 -13.00
CA VAL A 134 12.07 22.06 -13.90
C VAL A 134 12.19 20.55 -13.88
N TRP A 135 11.30 19.89 -13.13
CA TRP A 135 11.13 18.45 -13.23
C TRP A 135 9.84 18.15 -13.98
N GLN A 136 9.94 17.31 -15.02
CA GLN A 136 8.79 16.83 -15.78
C GLN A 136 8.89 15.31 -15.91
N GLY A 137 7.77 14.64 -15.74
CA GLY A 137 7.67 13.18 -15.83
C GLY A 137 7.71 12.48 -14.49
N GLY A 138 7.60 11.16 -14.55
CA GLY A 138 7.77 10.28 -13.42
C GLY A 138 9.24 10.21 -12.97
N LYS A 139 9.46 9.56 -11.84
CA LYS A 139 10.79 9.27 -11.28
C LYS A 139 11.03 7.76 -11.35
N PRO A 140 11.77 7.26 -12.36
CA PRO A 140 12.15 5.85 -12.42
C PRO A 140 12.99 5.48 -11.20
N ASP A 141 12.58 4.43 -10.48
CA ASP A 141 13.27 3.96 -9.29
C ASP A 141 12.99 2.47 -9.06
N ASP A 142 13.67 1.86 -8.08
CA ASP A 142 13.44 0.49 -7.66
C ASP A 142 12.11 0.36 -6.93
N ILE A 143 11.31 -0.62 -7.33
CA ILE A 143 9.96 -0.82 -6.80
C ILE A 143 9.88 -2.14 -6.04
N ALA A 144 9.66 -2.06 -4.74
CA ALA A 144 9.27 -3.18 -3.91
C ALA A 144 7.93 -2.88 -3.24
N VAL A 145 7.03 -3.88 -3.23
CA VAL A 145 5.69 -3.76 -2.65
C VAL A 145 5.38 -4.99 -1.81
N VAL A 146 4.93 -4.77 -0.58
CA VAL A 146 4.39 -5.81 0.31
C VAL A 146 2.96 -5.43 0.65
N VAL A 147 2.05 -6.38 0.49
CA VAL A 147 0.63 -6.21 0.82
C VAL A 147 0.20 -7.24 1.85
N CYS A 148 -0.49 -6.77 2.88
CA CYS A 148 -1.19 -7.60 3.86
C CYS A 148 -2.69 -7.27 3.79
N VAL A 149 -3.53 -8.29 3.84
CA VAL A 149 -4.98 -8.14 3.95
C VAL A 149 -5.42 -8.63 5.31
N ALA A 150 -6.08 -7.78 6.07
CA ALA A 150 -6.60 -8.14 7.39
C ALA A 150 -7.86 -8.97 7.24
N VAL A 151 -7.91 -10.11 7.91
CA VAL A 151 -9.10 -10.96 7.97
C VAL A 151 -9.51 -11.18 9.41
N ALA A 152 -10.82 -11.15 9.67
CA ALA A 152 -11.34 -11.55 10.98
C ALA A 152 -11.23 -13.08 11.09
N ASP A 153 -10.66 -13.56 12.19
CA ASP A 153 -10.69 -14.97 12.53
C ASP A 153 -12.02 -15.25 13.25
N ASP A 154 -12.87 -16.09 12.67
CA ASP A 154 -14.13 -16.50 13.28
C ASP A 154 -13.92 -17.47 14.47
N GLU A 155 -12.69 -17.95 14.68
CA GLU A 155 -12.36 -18.76 15.83
C GLU A 155 -11.95 -17.90 17.04
N THR A 156 -12.98 -17.37 17.74
CA THR A 156 -12.96 -17.14 19.19
C THR A 156 -11.86 -16.26 19.79
N GLU A 157 -12.29 -15.24 20.48
CA GLU A 157 -11.87 -14.69 21.78
C GLU A 157 -10.92 -15.54 22.67
N LYS A 158 -9.85 -16.10 22.12
CA LYS A 158 -8.73 -16.56 22.96
C LYS A 158 -7.67 -15.47 22.92
N PRO A 159 -7.41 -14.79 24.06
CA PRO A 159 -6.35 -13.80 24.13
C PRO A 159 -5.03 -14.49 23.77
N ILE A 160 -4.41 -14.04 22.68
CA ILE A 160 -3.04 -14.43 22.34
C ILE A 160 -2.16 -13.93 23.47
N LYS A 161 -1.72 -14.84 24.34
CA LYS A 161 -0.69 -14.54 25.32
C LYS A 161 0.60 -14.28 24.52
N ALA A 162 0.94 -13.02 24.35
CA ALA A 162 2.27 -12.65 23.84
C ALA A 162 3.30 -13.25 24.83
N LYS A 163 4.09 -14.20 24.36
CA LYS A 163 5.33 -14.59 25.06
C LYS A 163 6.36 -13.53 24.71
N LEU A 164 6.63 -12.67 25.69
CA LEU A 164 7.84 -11.85 25.71
C LEU A 164 9.04 -12.71 26.04
#